data_232ee5f9df80b02351e4d21d7b8a98f6
#
_entry.id   232ee5f9df80b02351e4d21d7b8a98f6
#
_cell.length_a   1.000
_cell.length_b   1.000
_cell.length_c   1.000
_cell.angle_alpha   90.00
_cell.angle_beta   90.00
_cell.angle_gamma   90.00
#
_symmetry.space_group_name_H-M   'P 1'
#
loop_
_entity.id
_entity.type
_entity.pdbx_description
1 polymer ?
#
loop_
_entity_poly.entity_id
_entity_poly.type
_entity_poly.pdbx_seq_one_letter_code
_entity_poly.pdbx_strand_id
1 'polypeptide(L)'
;MKQRLLENRLRAGFVKWVTQGNGLAVVVVVFFFAFGLLLLTLRQRHIDNQELLVRQDAQTSVGDMQLRLRGDIDYLLLLAKERADEKLTPESFLRIGSQYVADHPELINITWVDKNLIIQNVAPLQGNRQIIGLGISLPEPARASQAARQTRQPVYTDVFEAIQGGYSFEVWVPVFRDNQFKGLFAGVYSLGKLLKYALPLQVQKNNYFEILDENRNVLAEFGVRQNVFPQVSKVAPISPFGNGVTLRVTRFGNEFWSQNLIVLILVCSGLAMGLVYFMFARL
;
A
#
# COMPACT_ATOMS: atom_id res chain seq x y z
N MET A 1 21.22 -3.52 68.36
CA MET A 1 20.24 -4.44 68.99
C MET A 1 18.79 -4.08 68.63
N LYS A 2 18.41 -2.78 68.59
CA LYS A 2 17.02 -2.37 68.22
C LYS A 2 16.61 -2.70 66.75
N GLN A 3 17.48 -2.67 65.75
CA GLN A 3 17.14 -2.97 64.38
C GLN A 3 16.78 -4.43 64.13
N ARG A 4 17.52 -5.36 64.71
CA ARG A 4 17.18 -6.80 64.61
C ARG A 4 15.84 -7.19 65.28
N LEU A 5 15.43 -6.47 66.31
CA LEU A 5 14.14 -6.68 66.98
C LEU A 5 12.97 -6.12 66.14
N LEU A 6 13.17 -5.03 65.36
CA LEU A 6 12.20 -4.48 64.43
C LEU A 6 12.02 -5.41 63.20
N GLU A 7 13.11 -5.93 62.64
CA GLU A 7 13.05 -6.89 61.52
C GLU A 7 12.35 -8.16 61.89
N ASN A 8 12.62 -8.72 63.10
CA ASN A 8 11.95 -9.94 63.57
C ASN A 8 10.47 -9.70 63.84
N ARG A 9 10.04 -8.51 64.33
CA ARG A 9 8.64 -8.18 64.50
C ARG A 9 7.90 -7.98 63.18
N LEU A 10 8.55 -7.38 62.17
CA LEU A 10 7.98 -7.20 60.85
C LEU A 10 7.86 -8.58 60.14
N ARG A 11 8.87 -9.44 60.26
CA ARG A 11 8.82 -10.81 59.73
C ARG A 11 7.73 -11.64 60.41
N ALA A 12 7.61 -11.59 61.75
CA ALA A 12 6.60 -12.32 62.46
C ALA A 12 5.19 -11.79 62.17
N GLY A 13 5.02 -10.48 62.02
CA GLY A 13 3.75 -9.87 61.60
C GLY A 13 3.35 -10.27 60.22
N PHE A 14 4.30 -10.26 59.26
CA PHE A 14 4.09 -10.67 57.85
C PHE A 14 3.73 -12.15 57.77
N VAL A 15 4.45 -13.05 58.48
CA VAL A 15 4.18 -14.47 58.52
C VAL A 15 2.80 -14.73 59.10
N LYS A 16 2.43 -14.08 60.19
CA LYS A 16 1.12 -14.21 60.81
C LYS A 16 -0.03 -13.69 59.92
N TRP A 17 0.21 -12.61 59.17
CA TRP A 17 -0.76 -12.06 58.23
C TRP A 17 -0.95 -12.99 57.00
N VAL A 18 0.15 -13.61 56.51
CA VAL A 18 0.13 -14.63 55.43
C VAL A 18 -0.57 -15.91 55.85
N THR A 19 -0.40 -16.35 57.09
CA THR A 19 -1.01 -17.62 57.63
C THR A 19 -2.49 -17.45 58.05
N GLN A 20 -3.00 -16.21 58.20
CA GLN A 20 -4.40 -15.93 58.52
C GLN A 20 -5.35 -15.84 57.30
N GLY A 21 -5.06 -16.51 56.19
CA GLY A 21 -5.90 -16.57 54.99
C GLY A 21 -5.64 -15.43 53.99
N ASN A 22 -4.97 -14.33 54.38
CA ASN A 22 -4.69 -13.21 53.51
C ASN A 22 -3.57 -13.48 52.48
N GLY A 23 -2.70 -14.45 52.76
CA GLY A 23 -1.60 -14.81 51.89
C GLY A 23 -2.05 -15.35 50.51
N LEU A 24 -3.11 -16.14 50.53
CA LEU A 24 -3.67 -16.67 49.30
C LEU A 24 -4.33 -15.57 48.43
N ALA A 25 -5.00 -14.59 49.09
CA ALA A 25 -5.56 -13.45 48.40
C ALA A 25 -4.48 -12.61 47.74
N VAL A 26 -3.32 -12.38 48.34
CA VAL A 26 -2.18 -11.70 47.77
C VAL A 26 -1.63 -12.45 46.55
N VAL A 27 -1.46 -13.75 46.65
CA VAL A 27 -1.00 -14.63 45.54
C VAL A 27 -1.96 -14.52 44.34
N VAL A 28 -3.28 -14.57 44.59
CA VAL A 28 -4.31 -14.44 43.56
C VAL A 28 -4.22 -13.05 42.89
N VAL A 29 -4.11 -11.96 43.67
CA VAL A 29 -3.96 -10.59 43.11
C VAL A 29 -2.69 -10.46 42.27
N VAL A 30 -1.54 -10.97 42.77
CA VAL A 30 -0.28 -10.92 42.03
C VAL A 30 -0.37 -11.73 40.73
N PHE A 31 -1.00 -12.93 40.79
CA PHE A 31 -1.23 -13.74 39.59
C PHE A 31 -2.06 -12.98 38.54
N PHE A 32 -3.19 -12.36 38.91
CA PHE A 32 -4.03 -11.61 37.97
C PHE A 32 -3.33 -10.36 37.45
N PHE A 33 -2.54 -9.69 38.27
CA PHE A 33 -1.73 -8.56 37.81
C PHE A 33 -0.67 -9.01 36.80
N ALA A 34 0.06 -10.10 37.09
CA ALA A 34 1.04 -10.65 36.17
C ALA A 34 0.39 -11.16 34.87
N PHE A 35 -0.78 -11.82 34.98
CA PHE A 35 -1.56 -12.26 33.83
C PHE A 35 -2.05 -11.09 32.97
N GLY A 36 -2.55 -10.01 33.60
CA GLY A 36 -2.92 -8.77 32.90
C GLY A 36 -1.75 -8.14 32.13
N LEU A 37 -0.58 -8.07 32.77
CA LEU A 37 0.66 -7.60 32.10
C LEU A 37 1.06 -8.50 30.93
N LEU A 38 0.93 -9.80 31.07
CA LEU A 38 1.20 -10.75 29.98
C LEU A 38 0.26 -10.51 28.78
N LEU A 39 -1.03 -10.34 29.03
CA LEU A 39 -2.02 -10.05 27.98
C LEU A 39 -1.74 -8.74 27.28
N LEU A 40 -1.38 -7.68 28.03
CA LEU A 40 -0.99 -6.39 27.45
C LEU A 40 0.27 -6.51 26.57
N THR A 41 1.28 -7.24 27.02
CA THR A 41 2.49 -7.47 26.24
C THR A 41 2.24 -8.30 24.98
N LEU A 42 1.39 -9.33 25.05
CA LEU A 42 1.01 -10.11 23.87
C LEU A 42 0.22 -9.27 22.86
N ARG A 43 -0.69 -8.42 23.34
CA ARG A 43 -1.43 -7.48 22.48
C ARG A 43 -0.48 -6.49 21.79
N GLN A 44 0.46 -5.91 22.54
CA GLN A 44 1.44 -4.97 21.99
C GLN A 44 2.29 -5.64 20.91
N ARG A 45 2.84 -6.82 21.20
CA ARG A 45 3.61 -7.61 20.21
C ARG A 45 2.80 -7.93 18.95
N HIS A 46 1.51 -8.21 19.11
CA HIS A 46 0.65 -8.45 17.95
C HIS A 46 0.50 -7.20 17.07
N ILE A 47 0.28 -6.03 17.67
CA ILE A 47 0.20 -4.76 16.95
C ILE A 47 1.53 -4.45 16.25
N ASP A 48 2.65 -4.58 16.95
CA ASP A 48 3.99 -4.31 16.40
C ASP A 48 4.29 -5.23 15.19
N ASN A 49 3.92 -6.51 15.28
CA ASN A 49 4.04 -7.45 14.16
C ASN A 49 3.16 -7.04 12.97
N GLN A 50 1.91 -6.62 13.20
CA GLN A 50 1.03 -6.14 12.13
C GLN A 50 1.62 -4.89 11.47
N GLU A 51 2.19 -3.97 12.25
CA GLU A 51 2.83 -2.77 11.74
C GLU A 51 4.04 -3.08 10.84
N LEU A 52 4.88 -4.05 11.26
CA LEU A 52 6.02 -4.51 10.47
C LEU A 52 5.56 -5.13 9.13
N LEU A 53 4.56 -6.00 9.17
CA LEU A 53 4.00 -6.65 7.98
C LEU A 53 3.41 -5.63 7.01
N VAL A 54 2.61 -4.67 7.49
CA VAL A 54 2.03 -3.62 6.62
C VAL A 54 3.12 -2.76 6.00
N ARG A 55 4.18 -2.42 6.74
CA ARG A 55 5.33 -1.70 6.20
C ARG A 55 6.01 -2.48 5.09
N GLN A 56 6.26 -3.77 5.29
CA GLN A 56 6.86 -4.65 4.29
C GLN A 56 5.95 -4.79 3.06
N ASP A 57 4.65 -4.98 3.26
CA ASP A 57 3.66 -5.08 2.18
C ASP A 57 3.61 -3.78 1.36
N ALA A 58 3.66 -2.61 2.01
CA ALA A 58 3.68 -1.33 1.32
C ALA A 58 4.97 -1.15 0.48
N GLN A 59 6.13 -1.49 1.04
CA GLN A 59 7.41 -1.41 0.32
C GLN A 59 7.46 -2.38 -0.87
N THR A 60 7.01 -3.62 -0.69
CA THR A 60 6.94 -4.61 -1.77
C THR A 60 6.00 -4.13 -2.88
N SER A 61 4.81 -3.65 -2.52
CA SER A 61 3.82 -3.15 -3.48
C SER A 61 4.35 -1.98 -4.32
N VAL A 62 4.99 -1.01 -3.66
CA VAL A 62 5.62 0.13 -4.37
C VAL A 62 6.78 -0.33 -5.23
N GLY A 63 7.61 -1.25 -4.74
CA GLY A 63 8.73 -1.81 -5.51
C GLY A 63 8.27 -2.50 -6.79
N ASP A 64 7.22 -3.31 -6.72
CA ASP A 64 6.67 -4.01 -7.89
C ASP A 64 6.02 -3.04 -8.88
N MET A 65 5.29 -2.01 -8.39
CA MET A 65 4.77 -0.95 -9.26
C MET A 65 5.89 -0.22 -9.99
N GLN A 66 6.96 0.15 -9.29
CA GLN A 66 8.12 0.83 -9.87
C GLN A 66 8.82 -0.03 -10.92
N LEU A 67 8.97 -1.33 -10.64
CA LEU A 67 9.61 -2.27 -11.57
C LEU A 67 8.80 -2.40 -12.86
N ARG A 68 7.47 -2.50 -12.78
CA ARG A 68 6.59 -2.52 -13.94
C ARG A 68 6.70 -1.24 -14.77
N LEU A 69 6.54 -0.09 -14.13
CA LEU A 69 6.61 1.20 -14.82
C LEU A 69 7.97 1.43 -15.48
N ARG A 70 9.05 0.92 -14.88
CA ARG A 70 10.39 0.97 -15.50
C ARG A 70 10.46 0.07 -16.74
N GLY A 71 9.93 -1.15 -16.66
CA GLY A 71 9.84 -2.05 -17.81
C GLY A 71 9.05 -1.45 -18.97
N ASP A 72 7.95 -0.76 -18.66
CA ASP A 72 7.14 -0.05 -19.67
C ASP A 72 7.90 1.10 -20.32
N ILE A 73 8.68 1.88 -19.54
CA ILE A 73 9.56 2.92 -20.11
C ILE A 73 10.58 2.29 -21.04
N ASP A 74 11.23 1.20 -20.65
CA ASP A 74 12.24 0.53 -21.46
C ASP A 74 11.62 0.03 -22.78
N TYR A 75 10.39 -0.47 -22.76
CA TYR A 75 9.66 -0.85 -23.95
C TYR A 75 9.34 0.36 -24.86
N LEU A 76 8.87 1.47 -24.29
CA LEU A 76 8.60 2.69 -25.05
C LEU A 76 9.89 3.29 -25.66
N LEU A 77 11.02 3.21 -24.96
CA LEU A 77 12.33 3.60 -25.46
C LEU A 77 12.77 2.71 -26.64
N LEU A 78 12.47 1.40 -26.59
CA LEU A 78 12.71 0.49 -27.69
C LEU A 78 11.89 0.90 -28.94
N LEU A 79 10.58 1.19 -28.75
CA LEU A 79 9.74 1.69 -29.85
C LEU A 79 10.28 3.01 -30.42
N ALA A 80 10.74 3.92 -29.55
CA ALA A 80 11.33 5.19 -29.97
C ALA A 80 12.61 4.98 -30.81
N LYS A 81 13.46 4.03 -30.41
CA LYS A 81 14.66 3.66 -31.15
C LYS A 81 14.32 3.02 -32.52
N GLU A 82 13.41 2.06 -32.56
CA GLU A 82 12.99 1.42 -33.81
C GLU A 82 12.37 2.43 -34.78
N ARG A 83 11.64 3.42 -34.26
CA ARG A 83 11.08 4.51 -35.06
C ARG A 83 12.16 5.45 -35.58
N ALA A 84 13.15 5.79 -34.76
CA ALA A 84 14.30 6.60 -35.18
C ALA A 84 15.10 5.92 -36.30
N ASP A 85 15.24 4.58 -36.21
CA ASP A 85 15.92 3.76 -37.22
C ASP A 85 15.05 3.46 -38.46
N GLU A 86 13.81 4.00 -38.56
CA GLU A 86 12.84 3.75 -39.64
C GLU A 86 12.41 2.28 -39.80
N LYS A 87 12.58 1.47 -38.74
CA LYS A 87 12.21 0.04 -38.74
C LYS A 87 10.76 -0.18 -38.32
N LEU A 88 10.20 0.75 -37.55
CA LEU A 88 8.84 0.68 -37.03
C LEU A 88 7.84 1.22 -38.05
N THR A 89 7.03 0.34 -38.63
CA THR A 89 5.90 0.73 -39.49
C THR A 89 4.62 0.86 -38.69
N PRO A 90 3.57 1.59 -39.16
CA PRO A 90 2.28 1.66 -38.49
C PRO A 90 1.66 0.30 -38.18
N GLU A 91 1.75 -0.64 -39.12
CA GLU A 91 1.19 -2.00 -39.00
C GLU A 91 1.93 -2.80 -37.92
N SER A 92 3.29 -2.74 -37.94
CA SER A 92 4.11 -3.42 -36.92
C SER A 92 3.85 -2.82 -35.52
N PHE A 93 3.76 -1.48 -35.42
CA PHE A 93 3.41 -0.79 -34.18
C PHE A 93 2.05 -1.25 -33.62
N LEU A 94 1.01 -1.28 -34.45
CA LEU A 94 -0.32 -1.72 -34.03
C LEU A 94 -0.30 -3.15 -33.50
N ARG A 95 0.40 -4.05 -34.19
CA ARG A 95 0.50 -5.46 -33.80
C ARG A 95 1.24 -5.62 -32.46
N ILE A 96 2.49 -5.10 -32.37
CA ILE A 96 3.32 -5.31 -31.18
C ILE A 96 2.84 -4.48 -29.98
N GLY A 97 2.37 -3.24 -30.20
CA GLY A 97 1.82 -2.39 -29.17
C GLY A 97 0.51 -2.94 -28.60
N SER A 98 -0.38 -3.48 -29.44
CA SER A 98 -1.63 -4.11 -28.96
C SER A 98 -1.35 -5.37 -28.14
N GLN A 99 -0.36 -6.18 -28.55
CA GLN A 99 0.06 -7.33 -27.76
C GLN A 99 0.65 -6.90 -26.42
N TYR A 100 1.51 -5.88 -26.41
CA TYR A 100 2.12 -5.38 -25.19
C TYR A 100 1.06 -4.87 -24.19
N VAL A 101 0.08 -4.08 -24.65
CA VAL A 101 -1.03 -3.60 -23.79
C VAL A 101 -1.90 -4.76 -23.29
N ALA A 102 -2.09 -5.82 -24.08
CA ALA A 102 -2.82 -7.01 -23.61
C ALA A 102 -2.09 -7.74 -22.47
N ASP A 103 -0.74 -7.76 -22.52
CA ASP A 103 0.10 -8.37 -21.48
C ASP A 103 0.34 -7.44 -20.26
N HIS A 104 0.07 -6.13 -20.41
CA HIS A 104 0.22 -5.09 -19.41
C HIS A 104 -1.12 -4.35 -19.17
N PRO A 105 -2.06 -4.98 -18.46
CA PRO A 105 -3.43 -4.48 -18.35
C PRO A 105 -3.57 -3.16 -17.60
N GLU A 106 -2.54 -2.68 -16.89
CA GLU A 106 -2.45 -1.34 -16.32
C GLU A 106 -2.41 -0.24 -17.37
N LEU A 107 -1.88 -0.54 -18.56
CA LEU A 107 -1.93 0.35 -19.72
C LEU A 107 -3.35 0.40 -20.31
N ILE A 108 -3.79 1.59 -20.67
CA ILE A 108 -5.00 1.81 -21.47
C ILE A 108 -4.64 1.69 -22.95
N ASN A 109 -3.58 2.36 -23.36
CA ASN A 109 -3.04 2.33 -24.71
C ASN A 109 -1.59 2.82 -24.76
N ILE A 110 -0.96 2.60 -25.93
CA ILE A 110 0.26 3.26 -26.34
C ILE A 110 -0.07 4.13 -27.55
N THR A 111 0.28 5.41 -27.46
CA THR A 111 0.01 6.41 -28.49
C THR A 111 1.31 6.79 -29.20
N TRP A 112 1.27 6.86 -30.53
CA TRP A 112 2.36 7.36 -31.37
C TRP A 112 1.99 8.72 -31.92
N VAL A 113 2.81 9.72 -31.64
CA VAL A 113 2.62 11.12 -31.98
C VAL A 113 3.73 11.62 -32.90
N ASP A 114 3.40 12.42 -33.91
CA ASP A 114 4.38 13.00 -34.83
C ASP A 114 5.08 14.25 -34.27
N LYS A 115 5.97 14.82 -35.09
CA LYS A 115 6.73 16.04 -34.74
C LYS A 115 5.87 17.29 -34.51
N ASN A 116 4.63 17.30 -35.02
CA ASN A 116 3.67 18.39 -34.88
C ASN A 116 2.73 18.17 -33.68
N LEU A 117 2.97 17.13 -32.88
CA LEU A 117 2.15 16.72 -31.76
C LEU A 117 0.74 16.25 -32.15
N ILE A 118 0.62 15.65 -33.34
CA ILE A 118 -0.61 15.01 -33.83
C ILE A 118 -0.51 13.51 -33.65
N ILE A 119 -1.55 12.89 -33.10
CA ILE A 119 -1.63 11.45 -32.89
C ILE A 119 -1.76 10.73 -34.22
N GLN A 120 -0.76 9.93 -34.57
CA GLN A 120 -0.71 9.18 -35.83
C GLN A 120 -1.27 7.77 -35.70
N ASN A 121 -1.01 7.13 -34.57
CA ASN A 121 -1.46 5.78 -34.29
C ASN A 121 -1.69 5.58 -32.78
N VAL A 122 -2.53 4.61 -32.45
CA VAL A 122 -2.80 4.18 -31.07
C VAL A 122 -2.98 2.66 -31.02
N ALA A 123 -2.36 2.01 -30.07
CA ALA A 123 -2.46 0.57 -29.87
C ALA A 123 -3.00 0.27 -28.45
N PRO A 124 -4.07 -0.53 -28.30
CA PRO A 124 -4.91 -1.10 -29.37
C PRO A 124 -5.83 -0.07 -30.02
N LEU A 125 -6.22 -0.30 -31.26
CA LEU A 125 -7.19 0.55 -31.97
C LEU A 125 -8.60 0.48 -31.36
N GLN A 126 -8.96 -0.69 -30.85
CA GLN A 126 -10.27 -0.90 -30.24
C GLN A 126 -10.46 0.03 -29.03
N GLY A 127 -11.52 0.83 -29.08
CA GLY A 127 -11.83 1.82 -28.03
C GLY A 127 -11.01 3.11 -28.09
N ASN A 128 -9.98 3.21 -28.96
CA ASN A 128 -9.07 4.35 -29.04
C ASN A 128 -8.99 5.03 -30.43
N ARG A 129 -9.62 4.47 -31.45
CA ARG A 129 -9.50 4.97 -32.84
C ARG A 129 -9.86 6.44 -33.01
N GLN A 130 -10.80 6.95 -32.18
CA GLN A 130 -11.31 8.31 -32.26
C GLN A 130 -10.28 9.40 -31.92
N ILE A 131 -9.15 9.04 -31.28
CA ILE A 131 -8.09 10.01 -30.94
C ILE A 131 -7.07 10.20 -32.08
N ILE A 132 -7.07 9.35 -33.11
CA ILE A 132 -6.14 9.49 -34.25
C ILE A 132 -6.47 10.77 -35.03
N GLY A 133 -5.43 11.54 -35.34
CA GLY A 133 -5.54 12.83 -36.00
C GLY A 133 -5.77 14.01 -35.07
N LEU A 134 -6.02 13.75 -33.76
CA LEU A 134 -6.15 14.81 -32.78
C LEU A 134 -4.78 15.32 -32.31
N GLY A 135 -4.71 16.63 -32.00
CA GLY A 135 -3.58 17.21 -31.28
C GLY A 135 -3.67 16.96 -29.79
N ILE A 136 -2.55 17.07 -29.09
CA ILE A 136 -2.49 16.95 -27.64
C ILE A 136 -3.06 18.23 -27.03
N SER A 137 -4.27 18.16 -26.48
CA SER A 137 -5.04 19.33 -26.00
C SER A 137 -5.18 19.39 -24.47
N LEU A 138 -5.07 18.28 -23.77
CA LEU A 138 -5.15 18.26 -22.31
C LEU A 138 -3.90 18.91 -21.69
N PRO A 139 -4.05 19.73 -20.63
CA PRO A 139 -2.94 20.50 -20.06
C PRO A 139 -1.76 19.63 -19.60
N GLU A 140 -2.01 18.55 -18.87
CA GLU A 140 -0.98 17.68 -18.35
C GLU A 140 -0.21 16.90 -19.44
N PRO A 141 -0.87 16.20 -20.39
CA PRO A 141 -0.21 15.65 -21.56
C PRO A 141 0.59 16.66 -22.37
N ALA A 142 0.05 17.87 -22.59
CA ALA A 142 0.73 18.93 -23.35
C ALA A 142 2.01 19.39 -22.63
N ARG A 143 1.96 19.60 -21.31
CA ARG A 143 3.12 19.98 -20.49
C ARG A 143 4.20 18.89 -20.53
N ALA A 144 3.83 17.64 -20.28
CA ALA A 144 4.77 16.52 -20.24
C ALA A 144 5.39 16.23 -21.60
N SER A 145 4.62 16.28 -22.70
CA SER A 145 5.12 16.09 -24.07
C SER A 145 6.14 17.15 -24.47
N GLN A 146 5.90 18.42 -24.11
CA GLN A 146 6.86 19.51 -24.34
C GLN A 146 8.13 19.33 -23.49
N ALA A 147 7.98 18.97 -22.20
CA ALA A 147 9.10 18.71 -21.32
C ALA A 147 9.96 17.54 -21.83
N ALA A 148 9.33 16.44 -22.28
CA ALA A 148 10.05 15.30 -22.86
C ALA A 148 10.83 15.71 -24.12
N ARG A 149 10.23 16.53 -24.99
CA ARG A 149 10.92 17.08 -26.16
C ARG A 149 12.12 17.94 -25.78
N GLN A 150 11.99 18.81 -24.77
CA GLN A 150 13.05 19.73 -24.33
C GLN A 150 14.18 19.01 -23.61
N THR A 151 13.85 18.11 -22.66
CA THR A 151 14.83 17.38 -21.84
C THR A 151 15.46 16.20 -22.56
N ARG A 152 14.83 15.72 -23.65
CA ARG A 152 15.19 14.49 -24.38
C ARG A 152 15.14 13.23 -23.50
N GLN A 153 14.35 13.27 -22.43
CA GLN A 153 14.18 12.19 -21.49
C GLN A 153 12.70 11.81 -21.35
N PRO A 154 12.38 10.60 -20.92
CA PRO A 154 11.03 10.23 -20.53
C PRO A 154 10.51 11.18 -19.44
N VAL A 155 9.25 11.65 -19.58
CA VAL A 155 8.60 12.52 -18.60
C VAL A 155 7.22 11.99 -18.28
N TYR A 156 6.90 11.91 -16.99
CA TYR A 156 5.57 11.58 -16.51
C TYR A 156 4.68 12.82 -16.41
N THR A 157 3.38 12.65 -16.68
CA THR A 157 2.37 13.64 -16.30
C THR A 157 2.10 13.58 -14.81
N ASP A 158 1.53 14.64 -14.27
CA ASP A 158 0.76 14.51 -13.04
C ASP A 158 -0.48 13.64 -13.30
N VAL A 159 -1.13 13.20 -12.21
CA VAL A 159 -2.36 12.44 -12.31
C VAL A 159 -3.48 13.40 -12.71
N PHE A 160 -4.29 12.98 -13.67
CA PHE A 160 -5.44 13.75 -14.14
C PHE A 160 -6.67 12.84 -14.28
N GLU A 161 -7.85 13.47 -14.27
CA GLU A 161 -9.10 12.75 -14.50
C GLU A 161 -9.26 12.48 -16.00
N ALA A 162 -9.41 11.19 -16.37
CA ALA A 162 -9.59 10.80 -17.76
C ALA A 162 -11.02 11.09 -18.24
N ILE A 163 -11.17 11.46 -19.51
CA ILE A 163 -12.48 11.70 -20.15
C ILE A 163 -13.41 10.48 -20.07
N GLN A 164 -12.82 9.29 -20.01
CA GLN A 164 -13.54 8.01 -19.90
C GLN A 164 -13.90 7.63 -18.46
N GLY A 165 -13.57 8.50 -17.50
CA GLY A 165 -13.74 8.30 -16.06
C GLY A 165 -12.54 7.64 -15.39
N GLY A 166 -12.34 7.97 -14.10
CA GLY A 166 -11.22 7.53 -13.28
C GLY A 166 -9.94 8.34 -13.52
N TYR A 167 -8.95 8.09 -12.67
CA TYR A 167 -7.69 8.79 -12.70
C TYR A 167 -6.64 8.06 -13.55
N SER A 168 -5.94 8.84 -14.36
CA SER A 168 -4.90 8.38 -15.29
C SER A 168 -3.64 9.22 -15.17
N PHE A 169 -2.55 8.69 -15.65
CA PHE A 169 -1.29 9.39 -15.89
C PHE A 169 -0.65 8.84 -17.16
N GLU A 170 0.32 9.56 -17.68
CA GLU A 170 1.01 9.18 -18.90
C GLU A 170 2.52 9.27 -18.72
N VAL A 171 3.27 8.49 -19.50
CA VAL A 171 4.71 8.66 -19.69
C VAL A 171 4.98 8.98 -21.15
N TRP A 172 5.68 10.08 -21.38
CA TRP A 172 6.03 10.59 -22.69
C TRP A 172 7.49 10.33 -23.01
N VAL A 173 7.77 9.57 -24.08
CA VAL A 173 9.12 9.19 -24.52
C VAL A 173 9.40 9.84 -25.87
N PRO A 174 10.42 10.72 -25.97
CA PRO A 174 10.71 11.42 -27.19
C PRO A 174 11.49 10.60 -28.19
N VAL A 175 11.22 10.79 -29.47
CA VAL A 175 11.92 10.19 -30.61
C VAL A 175 12.82 11.22 -31.24
N PHE A 176 14.12 10.96 -31.25
CA PHE A 176 15.12 11.78 -31.94
C PHE A 176 15.92 10.97 -32.95
N ARG A 177 16.21 11.57 -34.09
CA ARG A 177 17.14 11.05 -35.10
C ARG A 177 18.01 12.20 -35.60
N ASP A 178 19.33 12.02 -35.63
CA ASP A 178 20.30 13.05 -36.07
C ASP A 178 20.06 14.39 -35.38
N ASN A 179 19.86 14.39 -34.07
CA ASN A 179 19.51 15.53 -33.24
C ASN A 179 18.15 16.21 -33.57
N GLN A 180 17.41 15.69 -34.54
CA GLN A 180 16.10 16.24 -34.90
C GLN A 180 14.98 15.52 -34.19
N PHE A 181 14.03 16.28 -33.64
CA PHE A 181 12.81 15.73 -33.06
C PHE A 181 11.90 15.15 -34.14
N LYS A 182 11.49 13.89 -33.98
CA LYS A 182 10.66 13.14 -34.93
C LYS A 182 9.25 12.83 -34.39
N GLY A 183 9.02 13.01 -33.08
CA GLY A 183 7.75 12.71 -32.43
C GLY A 183 7.92 12.14 -31.03
N LEU A 184 6.87 11.49 -30.53
CA LEU A 184 6.84 10.89 -29.19
C LEU A 184 6.05 9.58 -29.22
N PHE A 185 6.35 8.73 -28.26
CA PHE A 185 5.44 7.69 -27.79
C PHE A 185 4.91 8.07 -26.39
N ALA A 186 3.64 7.79 -26.16
CA ALA A 186 3.04 7.91 -24.83
C ALA A 186 2.44 6.59 -24.38
N GLY A 187 2.78 6.16 -23.18
CA GLY A 187 2.05 5.10 -22.48
C GLY A 187 0.99 5.75 -21.57
N VAL A 188 -0.26 5.39 -21.74
CA VAL A 188 -1.40 5.89 -20.97
C VAL A 188 -1.83 4.85 -19.96
N TYR A 189 -1.84 5.20 -18.68
CA TYR A 189 -2.10 4.29 -17.57
C TYR A 189 -3.38 4.64 -16.83
N SER A 190 -4.07 3.61 -16.35
CA SER A 190 -5.16 3.76 -15.38
C SER A 190 -4.63 3.48 -13.98
N LEU A 191 -4.81 4.42 -13.03
CA LEU A 191 -4.42 4.20 -11.63
C LEU A 191 -5.14 3.01 -11.00
N GLY A 192 -6.43 2.84 -11.27
CA GLY A 192 -7.20 1.71 -10.76
C GLY A 192 -6.71 0.36 -11.29
N LYS A 193 -6.34 0.31 -12.58
CA LYS A 193 -5.76 -0.91 -13.17
C LYS A 193 -4.34 -1.16 -12.67
N LEU A 194 -3.51 -0.13 -12.54
CA LEU A 194 -2.17 -0.24 -11.96
C LEU A 194 -2.27 -0.84 -10.56
N LEU A 195 -3.15 -0.30 -9.72
CA LEU A 195 -3.38 -0.81 -8.37
C LEU A 195 -3.85 -2.27 -8.36
N LYS A 196 -4.72 -2.65 -9.29
CA LYS A 196 -5.26 -4.02 -9.40
C LYS A 196 -4.22 -5.03 -9.89
N TYR A 197 -3.42 -4.67 -10.90
CA TYR A 197 -2.59 -5.64 -11.64
C TYR A 197 -1.11 -5.59 -11.29
N ALA A 198 -0.61 -4.49 -10.69
CA ALA A 198 0.79 -4.39 -10.26
C ALA A 198 1.03 -4.90 -8.84
N LEU A 199 -0.02 -5.17 -8.04
CA LEU A 199 0.13 -5.68 -6.70
C LEU A 199 0.38 -7.18 -6.68
N PRO A 200 1.34 -7.70 -5.87
CA PRO A 200 1.54 -9.13 -5.68
C PRO A 200 0.31 -9.79 -5.06
N LEU A 201 -0.05 -10.98 -5.56
CA LEU A 201 -1.24 -11.71 -5.08
C LEU A 201 -1.20 -12.03 -3.58
N GLN A 202 0.02 -12.25 -3.03
CA GLN A 202 0.20 -12.52 -1.61
C GLN A 202 -0.19 -11.33 -0.73
N VAL A 203 0.11 -10.10 -1.23
CA VAL A 203 -0.16 -8.86 -0.51
C VAL A 203 -1.64 -8.48 -0.60
N GLN A 204 -2.31 -8.80 -1.72
CA GLN A 204 -3.71 -8.45 -1.95
C GLN A 204 -4.69 -9.07 -0.95
N LYS A 205 -4.42 -10.29 -0.47
CA LYS A 205 -5.37 -11.09 0.32
C LYS A 205 -5.76 -10.47 1.67
N ASN A 206 -4.83 -9.73 2.30
CA ASN A 206 -4.97 -9.30 3.69
C ASN A 206 -5.00 -7.79 3.86
N ASN A 207 -4.93 -7.04 2.75
CA ASN A 207 -4.78 -5.60 2.77
C ASN A 207 -5.82 -4.91 1.90
N TYR A 208 -6.09 -3.67 2.25
CA TYR A 208 -6.82 -2.70 1.46
C TYR A 208 -5.86 -1.60 1.02
N PHE A 209 -5.94 -1.22 -0.23
CA PHE A 209 -5.00 -0.32 -0.88
C PHE A 209 -5.71 0.92 -1.37
N GLU A 210 -5.08 2.07 -1.19
CA GLU A 210 -5.54 3.35 -1.71
C GLU A 210 -4.35 4.11 -2.31
N ILE A 211 -4.54 4.67 -3.49
CA ILE A 211 -3.62 5.68 -4.04
C ILE A 211 -4.19 7.04 -3.68
N LEU A 212 -3.36 7.88 -3.10
CA LEU A 212 -3.73 9.19 -2.57
C LEU A 212 -2.94 10.30 -3.28
N ASP A 213 -3.58 11.46 -3.46
CA ASP A 213 -2.90 12.70 -3.85
C ASP A 213 -2.20 13.39 -2.66
N GLU A 214 -1.60 14.56 -2.90
CA GLU A 214 -0.97 15.39 -1.87
C GLU A 214 -1.94 15.85 -0.78
N ASN A 215 -3.22 16.04 -1.12
CA ASN A 215 -4.29 16.45 -0.22
C ASN A 215 -4.95 15.27 0.51
N ARG A 216 -4.43 14.04 0.29
CA ARG A 216 -4.97 12.78 0.80
C ARG A 216 -6.33 12.39 0.24
N ASN A 217 -6.74 12.93 -0.89
CA ASN A 217 -7.90 12.44 -1.61
C ASN A 217 -7.60 11.07 -2.23
N VAL A 218 -8.59 10.20 -2.23
CA VAL A 218 -8.46 8.86 -2.81
C VAL A 218 -8.63 8.96 -4.32
N LEU A 219 -7.58 8.61 -5.06
CA LEU A 219 -7.57 8.58 -6.53
C LEU A 219 -7.93 7.19 -7.08
N ALA A 220 -7.56 6.14 -6.35
CA ALA A 220 -7.91 4.76 -6.68
C ALA A 220 -7.90 3.91 -5.42
N GLU A 221 -8.71 2.84 -5.41
CA GLU A 221 -8.76 1.89 -4.31
C GLU A 221 -8.86 0.45 -4.81
N PHE A 222 -8.36 -0.50 -4.02
CA PHE A 222 -8.41 -1.92 -4.32
C PHE A 222 -8.47 -2.77 -3.04
N GLY A 223 -9.27 -3.82 -3.08
CA GLY A 223 -9.50 -4.72 -1.95
C GLY A 223 -10.83 -4.46 -1.25
N VAL A 224 -11.07 -5.16 -0.15
CA VAL A 224 -12.31 -5.02 0.63
C VAL A 224 -11.99 -4.29 1.92
N ARG A 225 -12.60 -3.12 2.09
CA ARG A 225 -12.51 -2.36 3.34
C ARG A 225 -13.32 -3.07 4.42
N GLN A 226 -12.67 -3.40 5.53
CA GLN A 226 -13.30 -4.06 6.67
C GLN A 226 -13.44 -3.07 7.84
N ASN A 227 -14.54 -3.17 8.59
CA ASN A 227 -14.78 -2.39 9.81
C ASN A 227 -14.29 -3.14 11.06
N VAL A 228 -13.08 -3.66 11.02
CA VAL A 228 -12.48 -4.44 12.10
C VAL A 228 -11.33 -3.66 12.72
N PHE A 229 -11.27 -3.64 14.05
CA PHE A 229 -10.17 -3.04 14.79
C PHE A 229 -9.30 -4.11 15.46
N PRO A 230 -7.98 -3.88 15.62
CA PRO A 230 -7.23 -2.68 15.21
C PRO A 230 -6.97 -2.63 13.70
N GLN A 231 -6.92 -1.42 13.15
CA GLN A 231 -6.47 -1.17 11.78
C GLN A 231 -5.07 -0.57 11.82
N VAL A 232 -4.19 -1.11 11.00
CA VAL A 232 -2.83 -0.59 10.86
C VAL A 232 -2.63 -0.14 9.43
N SER A 233 -2.23 1.10 9.23
CA SER A 233 -1.99 1.68 7.90
C SER A 233 -0.59 2.23 7.79
N LYS A 234 0.03 2.06 6.61
CA LYS A 234 1.30 2.70 6.23
C LYS A 234 1.15 3.36 4.88
N VAL A 235 1.86 4.47 4.71
CA VAL A 235 1.90 5.24 3.47
C VAL A 235 3.32 5.18 2.92
N ALA A 236 3.44 4.91 1.63
CA ALA A 236 4.71 4.90 0.90
C ALA A 236 4.59 5.72 -0.40
N PRO A 237 5.57 6.56 -0.75
CA PRO A 237 5.53 7.33 -1.98
C PRO A 237 5.67 6.42 -3.20
N ILE A 238 4.86 6.65 -4.23
CA ILE A 238 4.99 5.96 -5.51
C ILE A 238 5.92 6.78 -6.40
N SER A 239 7.20 6.40 -6.46
CA SER A 239 8.14 6.94 -7.45
C SER A 239 7.97 6.15 -8.76
N PRO A 240 8.07 6.77 -9.94
CA PRO A 240 8.75 8.04 -10.25
C PRO A 240 7.82 9.25 -10.41
N PHE A 241 6.56 9.20 -10.03
CA PHE A 241 5.60 10.28 -10.29
C PHE A 241 6.07 11.65 -9.77
N GLY A 242 6.81 11.70 -8.67
CA GLY A 242 7.41 12.94 -8.17
C GLY A 242 6.43 14.03 -7.68
N ASN A 243 5.14 13.74 -7.70
CA ASN A 243 4.02 14.68 -7.56
C ASN A 243 3.14 14.40 -6.32
N GLY A 244 3.74 13.91 -5.25
CA GLY A 244 3.03 13.67 -3.98
C GLY A 244 2.09 12.46 -3.96
N VAL A 245 2.01 11.70 -5.06
CA VAL A 245 1.18 10.49 -5.10
C VAL A 245 1.75 9.39 -4.21
N THR A 246 0.92 8.87 -3.33
CA THR A 246 1.32 7.88 -2.32
C THR A 246 0.41 6.66 -2.33
N LEU A 247 0.96 5.49 -1.97
CA LEU A 247 0.21 4.28 -1.71
C LEU A 247 -0.03 4.16 -0.21
N ARG A 248 -1.29 4.09 0.21
CA ARG A 248 -1.69 3.70 1.55
C ARG A 248 -2.09 2.23 1.55
N VAL A 249 -1.46 1.45 2.39
CA VAL A 249 -1.80 0.04 2.63
C VAL A 249 -2.39 -0.06 4.02
N THR A 250 -3.59 -0.60 4.12
CA THR A 250 -4.30 -0.82 5.39
C THR A 250 -4.53 -2.31 5.59
N ARG A 251 -4.06 -2.83 6.72
CA ARG A 251 -4.33 -4.19 7.18
C ARG A 251 -5.33 -4.16 8.32
N PHE A 252 -6.31 -5.03 8.24
CA PHE A 252 -7.32 -5.18 9.28
C PHE A 252 -6.91 -6.26 10.25
N GLY A 253 -7.11 -6.00 11.55
CA GLY A 253 -6.85 -6.97 12.61
C GLY A 253 -7.78 -8.18 12.51
N ASN A 254 -7.36 -9.29 13.11
CA ASN A 254 -8.20 -10.47 13.20
C ASN A 254 -9.18 -10.27 14.37
N GLU A 255 -10.49 -10.40 14.14
CA GLU A 255 -11.55 -10.31 15.15
C GLU A 255 -11.31 -11.27 16.32
N PHE A 256 -10.64 -12.40 16.06
CA PHE A 256 -10.32 -13.42 17.07
C PHE A 256 -9.63 -12.83 18.31
N TRP A 257 -8.66 -11.91 18.13
CA TRP A 257 -7.93 -11.31 19.25
C TRP A 257 -8.71 -10.25 20.02
N SER A 258 -9.65 -9.55 19.39
CA SER A 258 -10.44 -8.53 20.07
C SER A 258 -11.57 -9.14 20.88
N GLN A 259 -12.29 -10.10 20.36
CA GLN A 259 -13.43 -10.74 21.01
C GLN A 259 -12.99 -11.80 22.04
N ASN A 260 -12.05 -12.67 21.67
CA ASN A 260 -11.61 -13.75 22.57
C ASN A 260 -10.76 -13.25 23.75
N LEU A 261 -10.04 -12.12 23.59
CA LEU A 261 -9.32 -11.50 24.71
C LEU A 261 -10.28 -11.01 25.78
N ILE A 262 -11.39 -10.38 25.40
CA ILE A 262 -12.42 -9.93 26.33
C ILE A 262 -13.06 -11.12 27.03
N VAL A 263 -13.41 -12.17 26.28
CA VAL A 263 -13.97 -13.40 26.87
C VAL A 263 -12.97 -14.06 27.82
N LEU A 264 -11.71 -14.13 27.46
CA LEU A 264 -10.65 -14.68 28.31
C LEU A 264 -10.49 -13.88 29.61
N ILE A 265 -10.49 -12.55 29.53
CA ILE A 265 -10.42 -11.68 30.70
C ILE A 265 -11.65 -11.88 31.60
N LEU A 266 -12.85 -11.98 31.05
CA LEU A 266 -14.09 -12.20 31.81
C LEU A 266 -14.08 -13.56 32.48
N VAL A 267 -13.67 -14.64 31.78
CA VAL A 267 -13.55 -15.98 32.34
C VAL A 267 -12.53 -16.04 33.48
N CYS A 268 -11.35 -15.47 33.27
CA CYS A 268 -10.32 -15.41 34.30
C CYS A 268 -10.75 -14.57 35.51
N SER A 269 -11.43 -13.44 35.29
CA SER A 269 -11.96 -12.61 36.38
C SER A 269 -13.06 -13.35 37.17
N GLY A 270 -13.94 -14.08 36.48
CA GLY A 270 -14.98 -14.89 37.10
C GLY A 270 -14.41 -16.04 37.94
N LEU A 271 -13.38 -16.72 37.44
CA LEU A 271 -12.67 -17.77 38.19
C LEU A 271 -11.99 -17.19 39.43
N ALA A 272 -11.40 -16.01 39.35
CA ALA A 272 -10.80 -15.32 40.48
C ALA A 272 -11.79 -14.99 41.56
N MET A 273 -12.92 -14.35 41.16
CA MET A 273 -13.99 -14.04 42.11
C MET A 273 -14.58 -15.28 42.75
N GLY A 274 -14.76 -16.34 41.98
CA GLY A 274 -15.22 -17.65 42.49
C GLY A 274 -14.25 -18.27 43.50
N LEU A 275 -12.94 -18.23 43.24
CA LEU A 275 -11.90 -18.71 44.17
C LEU A 275 -11.89 -17.85 45.47
N VAL A 276 -11.97 -16.54 45.37
CA VAL A 276 -12.03 -15.65 46.51
C VAL A 276 -13.30 -15.90 47.33
N TYR A 277 -14.47 -16.00 46.69
CA TYR A 277 -15.73 -16.34 47.37
C TYR A 277 -15.66 -17.70 48.07
N PHE A 278 -15.14 -18.73 47.42
CA PHE A 278 -15.01 -20.07 48.02
C PHE A 278 -14.10 -20.09 49.26
N MET A 279 -13.09 -19.22 49.25
CA MET A 279 -12.20 -19.07 50.41
C MET A 279 -12.88 -18.38 51.56
N PHE A 280 -13.67 -17.30 51.31
CA PHE A 280 -14.42 -16.61 52.34
C PHE A 280 -15.57 -17.48 52.91
N ALA A 281 -16.18 -18.35 52.11
CA ALA A 281 -17.26 -19.23 52.52
C ALA A 281 -16.79 -20.42 53.39
N ARG A 282 -15.47 -20.70 53.42
CA ARG A 282 -14.87 -21.75 54.27
C ARG A 282 -14.22 -21.25 55.56
N LEU A 283 -14.15 -19.94 55.73
CA LEU A 283 -13.74 -19.27 56.97
C LEU A 283 -14.94 -18.99 57.88
#